data_0635b422f7cc247ede74bef77766aac9
#
_entry.id   0635b422f7cc247ede74bef77766aac9
#
_cell.length_a   1.000
_cell.length_b   1.000
_cell.length_c   1.000
_cell.angle_alpha   90.00
_cell.angle_beta   90.00
_cell.angle_gamma   90.00
#
_symmetry.space_group_name_H-M   'P 1'
#
loop_
_entity.id
_entity.type
_entity.pdbx_description
1 polymer ?
#
loop_
_entity_poly.entity_id
_entity_poly.type
_entity_poly.pdbx_seq_one_letter_code
_entity_poly.pdbx_strand_id
1 'polypeptide(L)'
;MQKRKTCFAALELCGAMIGAGFATGREVAAFFSRFGLWSWLGIAAGTGTIALLGGALACGCARRGKKNLAECFPGALGWLPQGAFLLLLFTTGGAMAAGAAELAKLTVPLHGAEWLGSVGTMALCWLLSRGKIPALTVLSGLLMVVLTVLMGLCWLLPVEQSFSLRVVSAVPPGLEACVRGICWGGFNLAFAAPLICRRAELSRAPVWAAALLALLLTLGNGLLLRFPALWHHPLPMVALFSALGKPGFVLGATALYLAILTTLLAVFQGLREMLPSGLAWREGVTLVGVGGIAMAGFQGIVGVGYLLLGALCLCILGAVALSR
;
A
#
# COMPACT_ATOMS: atom_id res chain seq x y z
N MET A 1 -19.93 2.00 23.58
CA MET A 1 -19.71 0.82 22.73
C MET A 1 -19.41 1.18 21.26
N GLN A 2 -20.17 2.04 20.62
CA GLN A 2 -19.99 2.40 19.19
C GLN A 2 -18.65 3.08 18.86
N LYS A 3 -18.17 4.02 19.71
CA LYS A 3 -16.85 4.66 19.52
C LYS A 3 -15.69 3.66 19.47
N ARG A 4 -15.71 2.64 20.35
CA ARG A 4 -14.67 1.59 20.39
C ARG A 4 -14.69 0.74 19.11
N LYS A 5 -15.88 0.39 18.60
CA LYS A 5 -16.04 -0.34 17.33
C LYS A 5 -15.53 0.48 16.13
N THR A 6 -15.83 1.79 16.09
CA THR A 6 -15.35 2.69 15.04
C THR A 6 -13.82 2.82 15.07
N CYS A 7 -13.21 2.96 16.25
CA CYS A 7 -11.77 3.05 16.40
C CYS A 7 -11.07 1.75 15.91
N PHE A 8 -11.62 0.59 16.29
CA PHE A 8 -11.10 -0.70 15.86
C PHE A 8 -11.21 -0.88 14.33
N ALA A 9 -12.36 -0.52 13.75
CA ALA A 9 -12.54 -0.56 12.30
C ALA A 9 -11.61 0.42 11.56
N ALA A 10 -11.33 1.59 12.13
CA ALA A 10 -10.37 2.53 11.57
C ALA A 10 -8.94 1.97 11.56
N LEU A 11 -8.53 1.27 12.62
CA LEU A 11 -7.24 0.57 12.67
C LEU A 11 -7.16 -0.58 11.66
N GLU A 12 -8.23 -1.36 11.51
CA GLU A 12 -8.31 -2.40 10.47
C GLU A 12 -8.17 -1.80 9.07
N LEU A 13 -8.89 -0.71 8.77
CA LEU A 13 -8.81 -0.01 7.50
C LEU A 13 -7.40 0.56 7.25
N CYS A 14 -6.82 1.21 8.26
CA CYS A 14 -5.46 1.72 8.17
C CYS A 14 -4.45 0.60 7.90
N GLY A 15 -4.57 -0.53 8.60
CA GLY A 15 -3.71 -1.71 8.38
C GLY A 15 -3.88 -2.33 6.99
N ALA A 16 -5.08 -2.29 6.41
CA ALA A 16 -5.32 -2.75 5.04
C ALA A 16 -4.70 -1.82 3.98
N MET A 17 -4.65 -0.51 4.26
CA MET A 17 -4.07 0.50 3.37
C MET A 17 -2.54 0.62 3.51
N ILE A 18 -1.99 0.37 4.70
CA ILE A 18 -0.55 0.41 4.93
C ILE A 18 0.03 -0.96 4.62
N GLY A 19 0.50 -1.10 3.39
CA GLY A 19 1.23 -2.28 2.94
C GLY A 19 2.75 -2.10 3.05
N ALA A 20 3.48 -3.09 2.54
CA ALA A 20 4.93 -3.07 2.47
C ALA A 20 5.47 -1.89 1.62
N GLY A 21 4.70 -1.36 0.68
CA GLY A 21 5.09 -0.18 -0.10
C GLY A 21 5.31 1.07 0.76
N PHE A 22 4.44 1.27 1.76
CA PHE A 22 4.65 2.30 2.79
C PHE A 22 5.84 1.97 3.70
N ALA A 23 5.94 0.71 4.14
CA ALA A 23 7.01 0.24 5.02
C ALA A 23 8.42 0.38 4.39
N THR A 24 8.53 0.24 3.06
CA THR A 24 9.76 0.49 2.31
C THR A 24 10.13 1.97 2.26
N GLY A 25 9.16 2.87 2.42
CA GLY A 25 9.27 4.30 2.16
C GLY A 25 9.19 4.67 0.68
N ARG A 26 9.13 3.67 -0.22
CA ARG A 26 9.15 3.93 -1.67
C ARG A 26 7.89 4.64 -2.16
N GLU A 27 6.72 4.27 -1.62
CA GLU A 27 5.47 4.99 -1.91
C GLU A 27 5.54 6.44 -1.43
N VAL A 28 6.04 6.66 -0.21
CA VAL A 28 6.18 8.00 0.35
C VAL A 28 7.11 8.85 -0.51
N ALA A 29 8.25 8.29 -0.93
CA ALA A 29 9.19 8.97 -1.82
C ALA A 29 8.57 9.28 -3.20
N ALA A 30 7.91 8.29 -3.83
CA ALA A 30 7.40 8.40 -5.19
C ALA A 30 6.19 9.32 -5.31
N PHE A 31 5.30 9.31 -4.32
CA PHE A 31 4.05 10.07 -4.38
C PHE A 31 4.13 11.42 -3.68
N PHE A 32 5.01 11.58 -2.69
CA PHE A 32 5.04 12.77 -1.84
C PHE A 32 6.42 13.43 -1.78
N SER A 33 7.44 12.80 -1.16
CA SER A 33 8.70 13.46 -0.79
C SER A 33 9.43 14.12 -1.96
N ARG A 34 9.34 13.54 -3.17
CA ARG A 34 9.93 14.11 -4.39
C ARG A 34 9.45 15.53 -4.73
N PHE A 35 8.34 15.97 -4.17
CA PHE A 35 7.78 17.30 -4.37
C PHE A 35 8.21 18.31 -3.28
N GLY A 36 9.08 17.91 -2.37
CA GLY A 36 9.56 18.77 -1.30
C GLY A 36 8.44 19.33 -0.45
N LEU A 37 8.36 20.66 -0.30
CA LEU A 37 7.31 21.31 0.50
C LEU A 37 5.90 21.09 -0.04
N TRP A 38 5.73 20.87 -1.34
CA TRP A 38 4.43 20.58 -1.94
C TRP A 38 3.89 19.19 -1.58
N SER A 39 4.74 18.31 -1.02
CA SER A 39 4.33 16.99 -0.54
C SER A 39 3.19 17.04 0.50
N TRP A 40 3.14 18.11 1.30
CA TRP A 40 2.07 18.28 2.30
C TRP A 40 0.70 18.45 1.66
N LEU A 41 0.62 19.15 0.53
CA LEU A 41 -0.62 19.25 -0.25
C LEU A 41 -1.01 17.88 -0.83
N GLY A 42 -0.03 17.12 -1.32
CA GLY A 42 -0.26 15.75 -1.80
C GLY A 42 -0.82 14.84 -0.70
N ILE A 43 -0.23 14.88 0.50
CA ILE A 43 -0.70 14.10 1.66
C ILE A 43 -2.14 14.52 2.03
N ALA A 44 -2.41 15.81 2.12
CA ALA A 44 -3.75 16.31 2.42
C ALA A 44 -4.78 15.88 1.36
N ALA A 45 -4.42 15.97 0.07
CA ALA A 45 -5.27 15.55 -1.03
C ALA A 45 -5.54 14.05 -1.01
N GLY A 46 -4.51 13.21 -0.79
CA GLY A 46 -4.64 11.75 -0.75
C GLY A 46 -5.46 11.25 0.44
N THR A 47 -5.16 11.74 1.63
CA THR A 47 -5.91 11.38 2.84
C THR A 47 -7.32 11.96 2.83
N GLY A 48 -7.49 13.17 2.27
CA GLY A 48 -8.79 13.76 2.01
C GLY A 48 -9.65 12.91 1.07
N THR A 49 -9.05 12.37 0.01
CA THR A 49 -9.71 11.42 -0.91
C THR A 49 -10.21 10.19 -0.17
N ILE A 50 -9.39 9.59 0.69
CA ILE A 50 -9.78 8.42 1.50
C ILE A 50 -10.93 8.78 2.45
N ALA A 51 -10.86 9.92 3.12
CA ALA A 51 -11.92 10.35 4.05
C ALA A 51 -13.26 10.59 3.33
N LEU A 52 -13.24 11.34 2.22
CA LEU A 52 -14.44 11.74 1.49
C LEU A 52 -15.06 10.57 0.72
N LEU A 53 -14.29 9.92 -0.15
CA LEU A 53 -14.80 8.80 -0.95
C LEU A 53 -15.05 7.55 -0.10
N GLY A 54 -14.19 7.27 0.89
CA GLY A 54 -14.40 6.16 1.82
C GLY A 54 -15.66 6.35 2.66
N GLY A 55 -15.90 7.57 3.15
CA GLY A 55 -17.13 7.93 3.85
C GLY A 55 -18.37 7.82 2.94
N ALA A 56 -18.30 8.34 1.71
CA ALA A 56 -19.37 8.25 0.72
C ALA A 56 -19.67 6.78 0.35
N LEU A 57 -18.63 5.97 0.15
CA LEU A 57 -18.77 4.54 -0.14
C LEU A 57 -19.46 3.81 1.04
N ALA A 58 -19.04 4.05 2.28
CA ALA A 58 -19.66 3.47 3.46
C ALA A 58 -21.15 3.83 3.56
N CYS A 59 -21.48 5.12 3.39
CA CYS A 59 -22.86 5.59 3.39
C CYS A 59 -23.69 4.96 2.24
N GLY A 60 -23.10 4.87 1.03
CA GLY A 60 -23.73 4.26 -0.12
C GLY A 60 -24.04 2.76 0.08
N CYS A 61 -23.07 2.00 0.60
CA CYS A 61 -23.25 0.58 0.93
C CYS A 61 -24.30 0.37 2.03
N ALA A 62 -24.27 1.22 3.08
CA ALA A 62 -25.25 1.15 4.19
C ALA A 62 -26.68 1.40 3.69
N ARG A 63 -26.88 2.44 2.86
CA ARG A 63 -28.24 2.78 2.32
C ARG A 63 -28.81 1.66 1.44
N ARG A 64 -27.95 0.96 0.69
CA ARG A 64 -28.36 -0.11 -0.24
C ARG A 64 -28.42 -1.48 0.41
N GLY A 65 -27.98 -1.63 1.67
CA GLY A 65 -27.85 -2.90 2.35
C GLY A 65 -26.84 -3.85 1.69
N LYS A 66 -25.91 -3.31 0.88
CA LYS A 66 -24.92 -4.09 0.13
C LYS A 66 -23.67 -4.30 0.95
N LYS A 67 -23.17 -5.53 0.99
CA LYS A 67 -21.94 -5.91 1.72
C LYS A 67 -20.74 -6.15 0.81
N ASN A 68 -20.97 -6.27 -0.50
CA ASN A 68 -19.94 -6.48 -1.51
C ASN A 68 -19.90 -5.33 -2.50
N LEU A 69 -18.70 -4.92 -2.88
CA LEU A 69 -18.48 -3.82 -3.83
C LEU A 69 -19.11 -4.14 -5.21
N ALA A 70 -18.99 -5.40 -5.67
CA ALA A 70 -19.56 -5.84 -6.95
C ALA A 70 -21.08 -5.70 -7.01
N GLU A 71 -21.77 -5.87 -5.89
CA GLU A 71 -23.22 -5.73 -5.80
C GLU A 71 -23.69 -4.26 -5.88
N CYS A 72 -22.77 -3.31 -5.71
CA CYS A 72 -23.09 -1.89 -5.81
C CYS A 72 -23.17 -1.41 -7.26
N PHE A 73 -22.71 -2.23 -8.23
CA PHE A 73 -22.80 -1.92 -9.65
C PHE A 73 -24.03 -2.61 -10.28
N PRO A 74 -24.80 -1.90 -11.11
CA PRO A 74 -25.95 -2.49 -11.78
C PRO A 74 -25.52 -3.46 -12.90
N GLY A 75 -26.09 -4.67 -12.88
CA GLY A 75 -26.14 -5.63 -13.99
C GLY A 75 -24.81 -5.89 -14.72
N ALA A 76 -24.75 -5.49 -15.98
CA ALA A 76 -23.63 -5.76 -16.88
C ALA A 76 -22.29 -5.10 -16.49
N LEU A 77 -22.26 -4.11 -15.59
CA LEU A 77 -21.04 -3.39 -15.19
C LEU A 77 -20.37 -3.98 -13.93
N GLY A 78 -20.94 -5.00 -13.32
CA GLY A 78 -20.39 -5.62 -12.10
C GLY A 78 -19.00 -6.25 -12.29
N TRP A 79 -18.59 -6.55 -13.52
CA TRP A 79 -17.25 -7.08 -13.83
C TRP A 79 -16.13 -6.01 -13.71
N LEU A 80 -16.44 -4.72 -13.90
CA LEU A 80 -15.46 -3.62 -13.84
C LEU A 80 -14.71 -3.54 -12.50
N PRO A 81 -15.39 -3.47 -11.33
CA PRO A 81 -14.70 -3.43 -10.05
C PRO A 81 -13.95 -4.74 -9.76
N GLN A 82 -14.46 -5.89 -10.23
CA GLN A 82 -13.77 -7.17 -10.09
C GLN A 82 -12.48 -7.19 -10.90
N GLY A 83 -12.53 -6.77 -12.17
CA GLY A 83 -11.35 -6.67 -13.04
C GLY A 83 -10.31 -5.70 -12.52
N ALA A 84 -10.73 -4.52 -12.05
CA ALA A 84 -9.83 -3.55 -11.43
C ALA A 84 -9.19 -4.08 -10.13
N PHE A 85 -9.97 -4.80 -9.32
CA PHE A 85 -9.45 -5.39 -8.09
C PHE A 85 -8.48 -6.56 -8.36
N LEU A 86 -8.75 -7.37 -9.39
CA LEU A 86 -7.79 -8.38 -9.88
C LEU A 86 -6.48 -7.73 -10.33
N LEU A 87 -6.57 -6.69 -11.14
CA LEU A 87 -5.39 -5.96 -11.62
C LEU A 87 -4.60 -5.34 -10.46
N LEU A 88 -5.31 -4.79 -9.45
CA LEU A 88 -4.74 -4.27 -8.23
C LEU A 88 -3.96 -5.37 -7.48
N LEU A 89 -4.56 -6.55 -7.29
CA LEU A 89 -3.91 -7.67 -6.60
C LEU A 89 -2.67 -8.16 -7.35
N PHE A 90 -2.74 -8.36 -8.66
CA PHE A 90 -1.59 -8.77 -9.47
C PHE A 90 -0.46 -7.74 -9.41
N THR A 91 -0.79 -6.45 -9.57
CA THR A 91 0.23 -5.37 -9.54
C THR A 91 0.87 -5.26 -8.16
N THR A 92 0.08 -5.36 -7.09
CA THR A 92 0.62 -5.34 -5.73
C THR A 92 1.44 -6.58 -5.44
N GLY A 93 0.99 -7.76 -5.87
CA GLY A 93 1.76 -8.99 -5.75
C GLY A 93 3.11 -8.88 -6.45
N GLY A 94 3.13 -8.36 -7.68
CA GLY A 94 4.36 -8.10 -8.43
C GLY A 94 5.30 -7.11 -7.71
N ALA A 95 4.74 -6.02 -7.15
CA ALA A 95 5.52 -5.08 -6.35
C ALA A 95 6.14 -5.76 -5.12
N MET A 96 5.37 -6.59 -4.40
CA MET A 96 5.87 -7.29 -3.22
C MET A 96 6.97 -8.30 -3.57
N ALA A 97 6.81 -9.07 -4.64
CA ALA A 97 7.82 -9.99 -5.13
C ALA A 97 9.11 -9.26 -5.56
N ALA A 98 8.98 -8.14 -6.27
CA ALA A 98 10.10 -7.27 -6.63
C ALA A 98 10.74 -6.60 -5.40
N GLY A 99 9.94 -6.18 -4.40
CA GLY A 99 10.43 -5.64 -3.13
C GLY A 99 11.23 -6.66 -2.33
N ALA A 100 10.80 -7.93 -2.32
CA ALA A 100 11.55 -9.04 -1.72
C ALA A 100 12.89 -9.28 -2.42
N ALA A 101 12.93 -9.14 -3.76
CA ALA A 101 14.18 -9.21 -4.52
C ALA A 101 15.16 -8.10 -4.13
N GLU A 102 14.69 -6.85 -4.05
CA GLU A 102 15.53 -5.72 -3.62
C GLU A 102 16.04 -5.87 -2.19
N LEU A 103 15.18 -6.37 -1.28
CA LEU A 103 15.61 -6.62 0.09
C LEU A 103 16.66 -7.74 0.17
N ALA A 104 16.49 -8.81 -0.61
CA ALA A 104 17.46 -9.91 -0.67
C ALA A 104 18.83 -9.45 -1.18
N LYS A 105 18.88 -8.58 -2.19
CA LYS A 105 20.14 -7.96 -2.67
C LYS A 105 20.88 -7.21 -1.56
N LEU A 106 20.15 -6.57 -0.64
CA LEU A 106 20.74 -5.79 0.44
C LEU A 106 21.19 -6.66 1.63
N THR A 107 20.57 -7.83 1.81
CA THR A 107 20.75 -8.65 3.03
C THR A 107 21.57 -9.91 2.80
N VAL A 108 21.57 -10.45 1.57
CA VAL A 108 22.20 -11.73 1.23
C VAL A 108 23.35 -11.50 0.26
N PRO A 109 24.62 -11.77 0.66
CA PRO A 109 25.80 -11.53 -0.19
C PRO A 109 26.01 -12.70 -1.19
N LEU A 110 25.00 -13.01 -2.02
CA LEU A 110 25.04 -14.07 -3.01
C LEU A 110 24.66 -13.52 -4.38
N HIS A 111 25.34 -14.00 -5.44
CA HIS A 111 24.92 -13.75 -6.81
C HIS A 111 23.55 -14.40 -7.07
N GLY A 112 22.61 -13.62 -7.58
CA GLY A 112 21.23 -14.10 -7.80
C GLY A 112 20.34 -14.05 -6.55
N ALA A 113 20.77 -13.36 -5.47
CA ALA A 113 19.95 -13.17 -4.27
C ALA A 113 18.55 -12.61 -4.57
N GLU A 114 18.43 -11.80 -5.61
CA GLU A 114 17.15 -11.25 -6.08
C GLU A 114 16.15 -12.33 -6.50
N TRP A 115 16.62 -13.38 -7.18
CA TRP A 115 15.78 -14.51 -7.57
C TRP A 115 15.33 -15.31 -6.35
N LEU A 116 16.25 -15.53 -5.40
CA LEU A 116 15.93 -16.21 -4.15
C LEU A 116 14.89 -15.38 -3.36
N GLY A 117 15.07 -14.08 -3.28
CA GLY A 117 14.12 -13.17 -2.63
C GLY A 117 12.75 -13.20 -3.26
N SER A 118 12.66 -13.01 -4.59
CA SER A 118 11.39 -12.97 -5.31
C SER A 118 10.70 -14.33 -5.34
N VAL A 119 11.35 -15.33 -5.96
CA VAL A 119 10.77 -16.65 -6.19
C VAL A 119 10.57 -17.41 -4.87
N GLY A 120 11.54 -17.31 -3.95
CA GLY A 120 11.44 -17.95 -2.63
C GLY A 120 10.28 -17.40 -1.80
N THR A 121 10.10 -16.07 -1.78
CA THR A 121 8.99 -15.43 -1.08
C THR A 121 7.64 -15.77 -1.73
N MET A 122 7.55 -15.78 -3.07
CA MET A 122 6.34 -16.21 -3.77
C MET A 122 5.98 -17.67 -3.47
N ALA A 123 6.96 -18.58 -3.50
CA ALA A 123 6.76 -20.00 -3.18
C ALA A 123 6.29 -20.18 -1.73
N LEU A 124 6.91 -19.47 -0.79
CA LEU A 124 6.52 -19.50 0.62
C LEU A 124 5.07 -18.99 0.79
N CYS A 125 4.72 -17.86 0.19
CA CYS A 125 3.37 -17.32 0.24
C CYS A 125 2.34 -18.25 -0.42
N TRP A 126 2.71 -18.90 -1.53
CA TRP A 126 1.86 -19.87 -2.19
C TRP A 126 1.55 -21.07 -1.29
N LEU A 127 2.57 -21.61 -0.61
CA LEU A 127 2.39 -22.70 0.36
C LEU A 127 1.51 -22.27 1.54
N LEU A 128 1.81 -21.11 2.14
CA LEU A 128 1.09 -20.59 3.30
C LEU A 128 -0.36 -20.18 2.95
N SER A 129 -0.63 -19.72 1.73
CA SER A 129 -1.97 -19.29 1.30
C SER A 129 -3.00 -20.42 1.25
N ARG A 130 -2.55 -21.67 1.30
CA ARG A 130 -3.43 -22.86 1.37
C ARG A 130 -4.06 -23.05 2.75
N GLY A 131 -3.46 -22.47 3.79
CA GLY A 131 -3.95 -22.50 5.17
C GLY A 131 -4.74 -21.23 5.54
N LYS A 132 -5.55 -21.31 6.60
CA LYS A 132 -6.10 -20.13 7.27
C LYS A 132 -5.07 -19.65 8.30
N ILE A 133 -4.58 -18.42 8.17
CA ILE A 133 -3.64 -17.82 9.12
C ILE A 133 -4.36 -16.69 9.88
N PRO A 134 -5.02 -16.99 11.00
CA PRO A 134 -5.76 -15.99 11.76
C PRO A 134 -4.82 -14.93 12.39
N ALA A 135 -3.54 -15.24 12.55
CA ALA A 135 -2.55 -14.33 13.14
C ALA A 135 -2.08 -13.21 12.18
N LEU A 136 -2.48 -13.22 10.90
CA LEU A 136 -1.99 -12.27 9.91
C LEU A 136 -2.32 -10.81 10.26
N THR A 137 -3.55 -10.56 10.72
CA THR A 137 -3.98 -9.22 11.13
C THR A 137 -3.22 -8.71 12.36
N VAL A 138 -2.97 -9.60 13.33
CA VAL A 138 -2.21 -9.26 14.54
C VAL A 138 -0.75 -8.95 14.18
N LEU A 139 -0.16 -9.76 13.31
CA LEU A 139 1.21 -9.57 12.84
C LEU A 139 1.36 -8.23 12.09
N SER A 140 0.44 -7.91 11.20
CA SER A 140 0.46 -6.62 10.48
C SER A 140 0.35 -5.44 11.44
N GLY A 141 -0.50 -5.52 12.46
CA GLY A 141 -0.61 -4.49 13.50
C GLY A 141 0.69 -4.30 14.30
N LEU A 142 1.34 -5.41 14.70
CA LEU A 142 2.61 -5.36 15.42
C LEU A 142 3.73 -4.74 14.56
N LEU A 143 3.79 -5.12 13.29
CA LEU A 143 4.76 -4.56 12.33
C LEU A 143 4.62 -3.05 12.18
N MET A 144 3.37 -2.55 12.16
CA MET A 144 3.10 -1.11 12.13
C MET A 144 3.71 -0.39 13.33
N VAL A 145 3.56 -0.95 14.54
CA VAL A 145 4.13 -0.37 15.76
C VAL A 145 5.66 -0.36 15.66
N VAL A 146 6.28 -1.48 15.28
CA VAL A 146 7.75 -1.59 15.15
C VAL A 146 8.29 -0.57 14.14
N LEU A 147 7.69 -0.47 12.96
CA LEU A 147 8.10 0.48 11.93
C LEU A 147 7.92 1.93 12.40
N THR A 148 6.81 2.25 13.08
CA THR A 148 6.57 3.59 13.63
C THR A 148 7.62 3.96 14.69
N VAL A 149 7.99 3.02 15.56
CA VAL A 149 9.04 3.23 16.57
C VAL A 149 10.40 3.45 15.88
N LEU A 150 10.77 2.62 14.90
CA LEU A 150 12.02 2.80 14.14
C LEU A 150 12.05 4.14 13.42
N MET A 151 10.95 4.56 12.79
CA MET A 151 10.84 5.90 12.20
C MET A 151 11.00 7.00 13.25
N GLY A 152 10.40 6.84 14.43
CA GLY A 152 10.58 7.78 15.55
C GLY A 152 12.03 7.88 16.00
N LEU A 153 12.74 6.76 16.10
CA LEU A 153 14.18 6.77 16.45
C LEU A 153 15.03 7.46 15.37
N CYS A 154 14.68 7.32 14.08
CA CYS A 154 15.38 8.00 13.00
C CYS A 154 15.22 9.54 13.06
N TRP A 155 14.18 10.07 13.73
CA TRP A 155 14.05 11.50 13.96
C TRP A 155 15.17 12.08 14.86
N LEU A 156 15.84 11.23 15.65
CA LEU A 156 16.96 11.60 16.50
C LEU A 156 18.30 11.65 15.75
N LEU A 157 18.34 11.18 14.49
CA LEU A 157 19.55 11.24 13.67
C LEU A 157 19.89 12.69 13.30
N PRO A 158 21.20 13.04 13.19
CA PRO A 158 21.62 14.34 12.73
C PRO A 158 21.17 14.60 11.29
N VAL A 159 20.82 15.85 10.99
CA VAL A 159 20.35 16.24 9.66
C VAL A 159 21.54 16.43 8.74
N GLU A 160 21.57 15.74 7.61
CA GLU A 160 22.45 16.07 6.50
C GLU A 160 21.92 17.33 5.79
N GLN A 161 22.63 18.44 5.94
CA GLN A 161 22.27 19.71 5.30
C GLN A 161 22.63 19.68 3.82
N SER A 162 21.70 19.29 2.97
CA SER A 162 21.76 19.53 1.52
C SER A 162 20.36 19.50 0.92
N PHE A 163 19.58 20.54 1.17
CA PHE A 163 18.24 20.65 0.58
C PHE A 163 18.29 21.63 -0.59
N SER A 164 18.58 21.13 -1.78
CA SER A 164 18.44 21.87 -3.04
C SER A 164 17.27 21.30 -3.82
N LEU A 165 16.10 21.91 -3.66
CA LEU A 165 14.90 21.60 -4.43
C LEU A 165 15.00 22.19 -5.84
N ARG A 166 15.42 21.40 -6.83
CA ARG A 166 15.12 21.66 -8.23
C ARG A 166 14.11 20.60 -8.71
N VAL A 167 12.85 20.90 -8.53
CA VAL A 167 11.80 20.16 -9.23
C VAL A 167 11.66 20.77 -10.62
N VAL A 168 12.22 20.11 -11.62
CA VAL A 168 11.98 20.46 -13.02
C VAL A 168 10.74 19.68 -13.46
N SER A 169 9.58 20.33 -13.45
CA SER A 169 8.32 19.76 -13.91
C SER A 169 7.66 20.72 -14.89
N ALA A 170 7.10 20.21 -15.97
CA ALA A 170 6.29 20.98 -16.92
C ALA A 170 4.92 21.38 -16.32
N VAL A 171 4.53 20.80 -15.21
CA VAL A 171 3.28 21.08 -14.45
C VAL A 171 3.66 21.74 -13.13
N PRO A 172 2.87 22.72 -12.63
CA PRO A 172 3.11 23.29 -11.30
C PRO A 172 3.27 22.20 -10.24
N PRO A 173 4.36 22.20 -9.46
CA PRO A 173 4.68 21.09 -8.54
C PRO A 173 3.56 20.78 -7.53
N GLY A 174 2.83 21.80 -7.11
CA GLY A 174 1.70 21.65 -6.20
C GLY A 174 0.52 20.90 -6.82
N LEU A 175 0.21 21.15 -8.10
CA LEU A 175 -0.86 20.45 -8.80
C LEU A 175 -0.48 18.98 -9.03
N GLU A 176 0.74 18.71 -9.47
CA GLU A 176 1.21 17.32 -9.64
C GLU A 176 1.20 16.57 -8.30
N ALA A 177 1.64 17.19 -7.21
CA ALA A 177 1.60 16.60 -5.87
C ALA A 177 0.17 16.25 -5.45
N CYS A 178 -0.81 17.15 -5.70
CA CYS A 178 -2.22 16.89 -5.42
C CYS A 178 -2.75 15.72 -6.26
N VAL A 179 -2.52 15.71 -7.57
CA VAL A 179 -2.99 14.64 -8.46
C VAL A 179 -2.43 13.29 -8.05
N ARG A 180 -1.13 13.22 -7.77
CA ARG A 180 -0.48 11.98 -7.29
C ARG A 180 -1.00 11.56 -5.93
N GLY A 181 -1.22 12.51 -5.02
CA GLY A 181 -1.84 12.24 -3.73
C GLY A 181 -3.24 11.65 -3.87
N ILE A 182 -4.08 12.24 -4.71
CA ILE A 182 -5.43 11.74 -5.02
C ILE A 182 -5.37 10.33 -5.60
N CYS A 183 -4.49 10.06 -6.57
CA CYS A 183 -4.29 8.71 -7.13
C CYS A 183 -3.82 7.71 -6.07
N TRP A 184 -2.88 8.10 -5.20
CA TRP A 184 -2.45 7.29 -4.07
C TRP A 184 -3.61 6.98 -3.12
N GLY A 185 -4.45 7.97 -2.83
CA GLY A 185 -5.66 7.80 -2.04
C GLY A 185 -6.64 6.80 -2.67
N GLY A 186 -6.86 6.88 -3.98
CA GLY A 186 -7.71 5.96 -4.73
C GLY A 186 -7.18 4.52 -4.74
N PHE A 187 -5.88 4.35 -4.95
CA PHE A 187 -5.21 3.06 -4.87
C PHE A 187 -5.40 2.40 -3.49
N ASN A 188 -5.10 3.12 -2.43
CA ASN A 188 -5.22 2.61 -1.07
C ASN A 188 -6.68 2.38 -0.65
N LEU A 189 -7.59 3.27 -1.07
CA LEU A 189 -9.02 3.10 -0.81
C LEU A 189 -9.58 1.84 -1.47
N ALA A 190 -9.06 1.44 -2.64
CA ALA A 190 -9.49 0.22 -3.32
C ALA A 190 -9.19 -1.03 -2.50
N PHE A 191 -8.04 -1.09 -1.79
CA PHE A 191 -7.76 -2.18 -0.85
C PHE A 191 -8.71 -2.20 0.34
N ALA A 192 -9.10 -1.04 0.84
CA ALA A 192 -10.00 -0.92 1.97
C ALA A 192 -11.48 -1.09 1.58
N ALA A 193 -11.84 -0.93 0.31
CA ALA A 193 -13.21 -0.91 -0.15
C ALA A 193 -14.03 -2.17 0.24
N PRO A 194 -13.53 -3.41 0.12
CA PRO A 194 -14.26 -4.59 0.58
C PRO A 194 -14.56 -4.55 2.09
N LEU A 195 -13.61 -4.07 2.89
CA LEU A 195 -13.77 -3.95 4.34
C LEU A 195 -14.74 -2.83 4.70
N ILE A 196 -14.71 -1.70 3.98
CA ILE A 196 -15.65 -0.60 4.14
C ILE A 196 -17.08 -1.08 3.86
N CYS A 197 -17.31 -1.83 2.77
CA CYS A 197 -18.63 -2.36 2.44
C CYS A 197 -19.14 -3.34 3.51
N ARG A 198 -18.27 -4.20 4.05
CA ARG A 198 -18.63 -5.13 5.14
C ARG A 198 -18.96 -4.43 6.47
N ARG A 199 -18.39 -3.24 6.71
CA ARG A 199 -18.55 -2.43 7.93
C ARG A 199 -19.27 -1.11 7.66
N ALA A 200 -20.17 -1.10 6.68
CA ALA A 200 -20.84 0.12 6.20
C ALA A 200 -21.60 0.89 7.30
N GLU A 201 -22.02 0.20 8.38
CA GLU A 201 -22.63 0.82 9.56
C GLU A 201 -21.66 1.77 10.33
N LEU A 202 -20.36 1.64 10.10
CA LEU A 202 -19.32 2.46 10.74
C LEU A 202 -18.77 3.53 9.79
N SER A 203 -19.65 4.36 9.23
CA SER A 203 -19.35 5.38 8.19
C SER A 203 -18.25 6.39 8.58
N ARG A 204 -17.96 6.57 9.86
CA ARG A 204 -16.87 7.43 10.36
C ARG A 204 -15.50 6.73 10.39
N ALA A 205 -15.44 5.40 10.24
CA ALA A 205 -14.18 4.68 10.30
C ALA A 205 -13.17 5.10 9.20
N PRO A 206 -13.59 5.34 7.93
CA PRO A 206 -12.67 5.84 6.89
C PRO A 206 -12.04 7.20 7.24
N VAL A 207 -12.76 8.09 7.90
CA VAL A 207 -12.26 9.42 8.32
C VAL A 207 -11.15 9.26 9.37
N TRP A 208 -11.37 8.41 10.38
CA TRP A 208 -10.34 8.14 11.39
C TRP A 208 -9.14 7.39 10.81
N ALA A 209 -9.36 6.46 9.88
CA ALA A 209 -8.29 5.80 9.16
C ALA A 209 -7.45 6.80 8.35
N ALA A 210 -8.10 7.73 7.64
CA ALA A 210 -7.43 8.80 6.89
C ALA A 210 -6.61 9.72 7.80
N ALA A 211 -7.12 10.07 8.99
CA ALA A 211 -6.39 10.87 9.96
C ALA A 211 -5.13 10.15 10.48
N LEU A 212 -5.24 8.85 10.76
CA LEU A 212 -4.09 8.03 11.18
C LEU A 212 -3.07 7.89 10.06
N LEU A 213 -3.52 7.67 8.82
CA LEU A 213 -2.66 7.64 7.63
C LEU A 213 -1.96 8.98 7.41
N ALA A 214 -2.67 10.11 7.58
CA ALA A 214 -2.08 11.43 7.46
C ALA A 214 -0.93 11.62 8.47
N LEU A 215 -1.12 11.17 9.72
CA LEU A 215 -0.08 11.22 10.74
C LEU A 215 1.14 10.38 10.34
N LEU A 216 0.94 9.14 9.91
CA LEU A 216 2.04 8.24 9.54
C LEU A 216 2.77 8.71 8.29
N LEU A 217 2.03 9.20 7.27
CA LEU A 217 2.62 9.82 6.08
C LEU A 217 3.43 11.08 6.44
N THR A 218 2.91 11.90 7.34
CA THR A 218 3.61 13.10 7.81
C THR A 218 4.93 12.75 8.47
N LEU A 219 4.95 11.74 9.34
CA LEU A 219 6.17 11.26 9.98
C LEU A 219 7.17 10.71 8.96
N GLY A 220 6.73 9.83 8.06
CA GLY A 220 7.58 9.21 7.04
C GLY A 220 8.08 10.21 6.00
N ASN A 221 7.21 11.09 5.51
CA ASN A 221 7.58 12.14 4.57
C ASN A 221 8.55 13.14 5.18
N GLY A 222 8.30 13.57 6.42
CA GLY A 222 9.20 14.47 7.13
C GLY A 222 10.61 13.89 7.29
N LEU A 223 10.72 12.57 7.58
CA LEU A 223 12.02 11.88 7.59
C LEU A 223 12.69 11.92 6.21
N LEU A 224 11.98 11.54 5.16
CA LEU A 224 12.55 11.51 3.81
C LEU A 224 12.91 12.90 3.29
N LEU A 225 12.20 13.95 3.72
CA LEU A 225 12.58 15.34 3.40
C LEU A 225 13.88 15.76 4.08
N ARG A 226 14.25 15.16 5.23
CA ARG A 226 15.55 15.41 5.90
C ARG A 226 16.70 14.70 5.20
N PHE A 227 16.44 13.61 4.44
CA PHE A 227 17.44 12.80 3.75
C PHE A 227 17.12 12.64 2.26
N PRO A 228 17.25 13.70 1.44
CA PRO A 228 16.85 13.70 0.03
C PRO A 228 17.60 12.68 -0.83
N ALA A 229 18.83 12.33 -0.48
CA ALA A 229 19.61 11.31 -1.18
C ALA A 229 18.92 9.94 -1.22
N LEU A 230 18.03 9.67 -0.26
CA LEU A 230 17.31 8.41 -0.19
C LEU A 230 16.09 8.32 -1.15
N TRP A 231 15.65 9.41 -1.77
CA TRP A 231 14.44 9.39 -2.62
C TRP A 231 14.55 8.46 -3.83
N HIS A 232 15.77 8.25 -4.32
CA HIS A 232 16.03 7.34 -5.44
C HIS A 232 16.41 5.93 -5.01
N HIS A 233 16.58 5.69 -3.69
CA HIS A 233 16.87 4.35 -3.18
C HIS A 233 15.65 3.42 -3.35
N PRO A 234 15.84 2.14 -3.74
CA PRO A 234 14.73 1.19 -3.85
C PRO A 234 13.94 1.02 -2.55
N LEU A 235 14.65 0.97 -1.43
CA LEU A 235 14.10 0.78 -0.08
C LEU A 235 14.57 1.90 0.87
N PRO A 236 14.01 3.13 0.74
CA PRO A 236 14.51 4.29 1.48
C PRO A 236 14.52 4.11 3.00
N MET A 237 13.48 3.50 3.58
CA MET A 237 13.39 3.31 5.03
C MET A 237 14.43 2.31 5.55
N VAL A 238 14.74 1.23 4.81
CA VAL A 238 15.78 0.28 5.22
C VAL A 238 17.16 0.96 5.22
N ALA A 239 17.44 1.77 4.19
CA ALA A 239 18.66 2.57 4.14
C ALA A 239 18.73 3.54 5.31
N LEU A 240 17.62 4.18 5.68
CA LEU A 240 17.55 5.06 6.85
C LEU A 240 17.77 4.31 8.16
N PHE A 241 17.15 3.12 8.33
CA PHE A 241 17.32 2.31 9.53
C PHE A 241 18.75 1.79 9.69
N SER A 242 19.52 1.65 8.60
CA SER A 242 20.94 1.28 8.69
C SER A 242 21.78 2.36 9.41
N ALA A 243 21.36 3.62 9.41
CA ALA A 243 22.00 4.70 10.16
C ALA A 243 21.84 4.53 11.69
N LEU A 244 20.90 3.71 12.16
CA LEU A 244 20.79 3.30 13.57
C LEU A 244 21.74 2.14 13.94
N GLY A 245 22.69 1.81 13.04
CA GLY A 245 23.64 0.72 13.20
C GLY A 245 23.05 -0.66 12.84
N LYS A 246 23.84 -1.73 13.11
CA LYS A 246 23.46 -3.11 12.79
C LYS A 246 22.09 -3.51 13.38
N PRO A 247 21.75 -3.20 14.65
CA PRO A 247 20.42 -3.54 15.19
C PRO A 247 19.28 -2.88 14.42
N GLY A 248 19.41 -1.61 14.09
CA GLY A 248 18.41 -0.88 13.32
C GLY A 248 18.20 -1.47 11.92
N PHE A 249 19.30 -1.79 11.23
CA PHE A 249 19.23 -2.47 9.92
C PHE A 249 18.52 -3.83 10.02
N VAL A 250 18.92 -4.70 10.95
CA VAL A 250 18.36 -6.04 11.09
C VAL A 250 16.87 -5.97 11.43
N LEU A 251 16.48 -5.14 12.41
CA LEU A 251 15.09 -4.97 12.81
C LEU A 251 14.25 -4.39 11.64
N GLY A 252 14.77 -3.39 10.96
CA GLY A 252 14.09 -2.76 9.83
C GLY A 252 13.92 -3.71 8.64
N ALA A 253 14.98 -4.43 8.27
CA ALA A 253 14.93 -5.42 7.19
C ALA A 253 13.99 -6.58 7.51
N THR A 254 14.01 -7.08 8.75
CA THR A 254 13.10 -8.14 9.20
C THR A 254 11.65 -7.66 9.21
N ALA A 255 11.38 -6.49 9.77
CA ALA A 255 10.04 -5.92 9.79
C ALA A 255 9.51 -5.68 8.36
N LEU A 256 10.36 -5.19 7.46
CA LEU A 256 9.99 -5.01 6.07
C LEU A 256 9.72 -6.34 5.37
N TYR A 257 10.56 -7.35 5.57
CA TYR A 257 10.32 -8.68 4.98
C TYR A 257 8.99 -9.28 5.45
N LEU A 258 8.69 -9.18 6.73
CA LEU A 258 7.40 -9.62 7.26
C LEU A 258 6.22 -8.80 6.71
N ALA A 259 6.39 -7.49 6.48
CA ALA A 259 5.37 -6.66 5.83
C ALA A 259 5.14 -7.10 4.37
N ILE A 260 6.20 -7.39 3.62
CA ILE A 260 6.12 -7.93 2.26
C ILE A 260 5.40 -9.28 2.28
N LEU A 261 5.81 -10.19 3.17
CA LEU A 261 5.23 -11.53 3.30
C LEU A 261 3.73 -11.47 3.61
N THR A 262 3.33 -10.65 4.58
CA THR A 262 1.92 -10.52 4.96
C THR A 262 1.06 -9.93 3.85
N THR A 263 1.58 -8.93 3.14
CA THR A 263 0.88 -8.30 2.01
C THR A 263 0.77 -9.27 0.83
N LEU A 264 1.85 -9.95 0.47
CA LEU A 264 1.84 -10.92 -0.63
C LEU A 264 0.93 -12.12 -0.32
N LEU A 265 0.92 -12.58 0.93
CA LEU A 265 0.02 -13.65 1.36
C LEU A 265 -1.45 -13.24 1.25
N ALA A 266 -1.79 -12.00 1.65
CA ALA A 266 -3.14 -11.46 1.48
C ALA A 266 -3.52 -11.36 -0.02
N VAL A 267 -2.58 -10.95 -0.88
CA VAL A 267 -2.76 -10.93 -2.34
C VAL A 267 -3.04 -12.33 -2.88
N PHE A 268 -2.26 -13.34 -2.51
CA PHE A 268 -2.48 -14.71 -2.97
C PHE A 268 -3.82 -15.27 -2.50
N GLN A 269 -4.24 -14.98 -1.27
CA GLN A 269 -5.56 -15.35 -0.77
C GLN A 269 -6.66 -14.65 -1.55
N GLY A 270 -6.54 -13.35 -1.81
CA GLY A 270 -7.50 -12.58 -2.60
C GLY A 270 -7.61 -13.08 -4.05
N LEU A 271 -6.48 -13.36 -4.71
CA LEU A 271 -6.48 -13.94 -6.06
C LEU A 271 -7.13 -15.33 -6.07
N ARG A 272 -6.90 -16.13 -5.04
CA ARG A 272 -7.51 -17.44 -4.89
C ARG A 272 -9.04 -17.38 -4.73
N GLU A 273 -9.53 -16.36 -4.03
CA GLU A 273 -10.98 -16.15 -3.86
C GLU A 273 -11.65 -15.61 -5.13
N MET A 274 -10.94 -14.77 -5.88
CA MET A 274 -11.49 -14.11 -7.06
C MET A 274 -11.40 -14.94 -8.35
N LEU A 275 -10.35 -15.73 -8.51
CA LEU A 275 -10.17 -16.57 -9.69
C LEU A 275 -11.10 -17.80 -9.61
N PRO A 276 -11.73 -18.21 -10.74
CA PRO A 276 -12.66 -19.34 -10.77
C PRO A 276 -12.05 -20.62 -10.20
N SER A 277 -12.77 -21.31 -9.32
CA SER A 277 -12.30 -22.53 -8.67
C SER A 277 -12.10 -23.72 -9.64
N GLY A 278 -12.83 -23.71 -10.76
CA GLY A 278 -12.71 -24.72 -11.83
C GLY A 278 -11.49 -24.57 -12.73
N LEU A 279 -10.70 -23.51 -12.55
CA LEU A 279 -9.50 -23.27 -13.35
C LEU A 279 -8.35 -24.15 -12.83
N ALA A 280 -8.08 -25.28 -13.49
CA ALA A 280 -7.04 -26.23 -13.08
C ALA A 280 -5.65 -25.58 -12.95
N TRP A 281 -5.41 -24.52 -13.74
CA TRP A 281 -4.16 -23.75 -13.78
C TRP A 281 -4.19 -22.41 -13.00
N ARG A 282 -5.22 -22.21 -12.17
CA ARG A 282 -5.39 -20.97 -11.35
C ARG A 282 -4.13 -20.58 -10.59
N GLU A 283 -3.47 -21.55 -9.96
CA GLU A 283 -2.24 -21.31 -9.19
C GLU A 283 -1.07 -20.93 -10.11
N GLY A 284 -0.99 -21.53 -11.29
CA GLY A 284 -0.01 -21.17 -12.31
C GLY A 284 -0.20 -19.74 -12.82
N VAL A 285 -1.45 -19.33 -13.11
CA VAL A 285 -1.78 -17.95 -13.51
C VAL A 285 -1.38 -16.97 -12.43
N THR A 286 -1.64 -17.28 -11.16
CA THR A 286 -1.27 -16.43 -10.03
C THR A 286 0.25 -16.24 -9.98
N LEU A 287 1.03 -17.33 -10.01
CA LEU A 287 2.48 -17.27 -9.92
C LEU A 287 3.12 -16.58 -11.14
N VAL A 288 2.68 -16.95 -12.35
CA VAL A 288 3.20 -16.37 -13.60
C VAL A 288 2.81 -14.90 -13.72
N GLY A 289 1.57 -14.54 -13.39
CA GLY A 289 1.10 -13.15 -13.45
C GLY A 289 1.81 -12.25 -12.45
N VAL A 290 1.94 -12.68 -11.20
CA VAL A 290 2.68 -11.93 -10.17
C VAL A 290 4.17 -11.85 -10.52
N GLY A 291 4.79 -12.97 -10.93
CA GLY A 291 6.19 -13.03 -11.32
C GLY A 291 6.49 -12.19 -12.56
N GLY A 292 5.62 -12.23 -13.56
CA GLY A 292 5.76 -11.41 -14.79
C GLY A 292 5.71 -9.91 -14.49
N ILE A 293 4.79 -9.47 -13.64
CA ILE A 293 4.73 -8.06 -13.22
C ILE A 293 5.96 -7.69 -12.38
N ALA A 294 6.46 -8.60 -11.53
CA ALA A 294 7.66 -8.35 -10.73
C ALA A 294 8.90 -8.02 -11.59
N MET A 295 8.97 -8.53 -12.83
CA MET A 295 10.05 -8.22 -13.79
C MET A 295 10.12 -6.73 -14.17
N ALA A 296 9.03 -5.98 -14.02
CA ALA A 296 9.03 -4.54 -14.25
C ALA A 296 9.82 -3.76 -13.16
N GLY A 297 10.23 -4.45 -12.11
CA GLY A 297 11.00 -3.91 -10.99
C GLY A 297 10.16 -3.10 -10.01
N PHE A 298 10.59 -3.11 -8.76
CA PHE A 298 9.85 -2.49 -7.65
C PHE A 298 9.59 -1.00 -7.86
N GLN A 299 10.60 -0.26 -8.33
CA GLN A 299 10.48 1.18 -8.55
C GLN A 299 9.50 1.54 -9.68
N GLY A 300 9.52 0.77 -10.77
CA GLY A 300 8.63 0.97 -11.92
C GLY A 300 7.17 0.72 -11.53
N ILE A 301 6.91 -0.38 -10.82
CA ILE A 301 5.56 -0.74 -10.38
C ILE A 301 5.00 0.32 -9.43
N VAL A 302 5.75 0.72 -8.40
CA VAL A 302 5.29 1.71 -7.42
C VAL A 302 5.17 3.11 -8.04
N GLY A 303 6.12 3.51 -8.89
CA GLY A 303 6.15 4.86 -9.46
C GLY A 303 5.09 5.12 -10.54
N VAL A 304 4.82 4.13 -11.39
CA VAL A 304 3.92 4.24 -12.54
C VAL A 304 2.68 3.36 -12.37
N GLY A 305 2.87 2.08 -12.03
CA GLY A 305 1.78 1.11 -11.92
C GLY A 305 0.72 1.55 -10.89
N TYR A 306 1.15 1.94 -9.70
CA TYR A 306 0.24 2.41 -8.64
C TYR A 306 -0.44 3.73 -8.99
N LEU A 307 0.22 4.61 -9.75
CA LEU A 307 -0.39 5.86 -10.21
C LEU A 307 -1.55 5.59 -11.18
N LEU A 308 -1.33 4.74 -12.19
CA LEU A 308 -2.35 4.38 -13.19
C LEU A 308 -3.52 3.62 -12.54
N LEU A 309 -3.20 2.65 -11.66
CA LEU A 309 -4.23 1.92 -10.91
C LEU A 309 -5.00 2.83 -9.97
N GLY A 310 -4.33 3.76 -9.32
CA GLY A 310 -4.99 4.74 -8.45
C GLY A 310 -6.01 5.57 -9.20
N ALA A 311 -5.67 6.07 -10.39
CA ALA A 311 -6.60 6.78 -11.26
C ALA A 311 -7.79 5.90 -11.69
N LEU A 312 -7.52 4.66 -12.11
CA LEU A 312 -8.57 3.70 -12.47
C LEU A 312 -9.52 3.42 -11.28
N CYS A 313 -8.96 3.12 -10.13
CA CYS A 313 -9.73 2.84 -8.92
C CYS A 313 -10.57 4.03 -8.47
N LEU A 314 -10.05 5.25 -8.60
CA LEU A 314 -10.82 6.47 -8.32
C LEU A 314 -12.05 6.61 -9.20
N CYS A 315 -11.91 6.38 -10.51
CA CYS A 315 -13.04 6.42 -11.43
C CYS A 315 -14.13 5.40 -11.03
N ILE A 316 -13.71 4.18 -10.71
CA ILE A 316 -14.62 3.10 -10.34
C ILE A 316 -15.30 3.38 -8.99
N LEU A 317 -14.53 3.70 -7.95
CA LEU A 317 -15.05 3.98 -6.62
C LEU A 317 -15.90 5.26 -6.58
N GLY A 318 -15.49 6.28 -7.34
CA GLY A 318 -16.27 7.51 -7.53
C GLY A 318 -17.63 7.23 -8.17
N ALA A 319 -17.66 6.39 -9.22
CA ALA A 319 -18.91 5.97 -9.85
C ALA A 319 -19.85 5.24 -8.87
N VAL A 320 -19.30 4.36 -8.00
CA VAL A 320 -20.09 3.67 -6.96
C VAL A 320 -20.60 4.64 -5.90
N ALA A 321 -19.75 5.54 -5.44
CA ALA A 321 -20.10 6.49 -4.37
C ALA A 321 -21.17 7.49 -4.83
N LEU A 322 -21.16 7.88 -6.12
CA LEU A 322 -22.08 8.87 -6.72
C LEU A 322 -23.33 8.23 -7.32
N SER A 323 -23.34 6.94 -7.63
CA SER A 323 -24.54 6.26 -8.13
C SER A 323 -25.61 6.25 -7.03
N ARG A 324 -26.76 6.84 -7.34
CA ARG A 324 -27.92 6.99 -6.43
C ARG A 324 -28.67 5.66 -6.23
#